data_af3dd8a0e928ee0fc3e05618010d5425
#
_entry.id   af3dd8a0e928ee0fc3e05618010d5425
#
_cell.length_a   1.000
_cell.length_b   1.000
_cell.length_c   1.000
_cell.angle_alpha   90.00
_cell.angle_beta   90.00
_cell.angle_gamma   90.00
#
_symmetry.space_group_name_H-M   'P 1'
#
loop_
_entity.id
_entity.type
_entity.pdbx_description
1 polymer ?
#
loop_
_entity_poly.entity_id
_entity_poly.type
_entity_poly.pdbx_seq_one_letter_code
_entity_poly.pdbx_strand_id
1 'polypeptide(L)'
;MSDIMYPEVLTVGSGAVKVATVGDSLTYGYGLENREKDAYPFILAEKLGSHYQVSNYGLSGRSLQSTADFPYFNEKNAQLSLDSEADIVIIMIGSNDSRAPYWNRERFVREYKGMAERYINLSSQPDVYLVIPPFVPTSRFGLNNQIVEAELQTIIAEIGNQLDLPVINLYSVTKDHNEYYSDGLHLNPLGNQVIASEIYRHLVNEIV
;
A
#
# COMPACT_ATOMS: atom_id res chain seq x y z
N MET A 1 -20.36 2.32 -4.31
CA MET A 1 -20.24 2.46 -2.85
C MET A 1 -19.29 3.62 -2.59
N SER A 2 -19.64 4.52 -1.70
CA SER A 2 -18.70 5.56 -1.27
C SER A 2 -17.63 4.89 -0.40
N ASP A 3 -16.36 5.19 -0.63
CA ASP A 3 -15.27 4.73 0.24
C ASP A 3 -15.49 5.23 1.67
N ILE A 4 -15.15 4.41 2.63
CA ILE A 4 -15.12 4.84 4.03
C ILE A 4 -13.99 5.86 4.17
N MET A 5 -14.33 7.07 4.61
CA MET A 5 -13.40 8.20 4.72
C MET A 5 -12.47 8.11 5.95
N TYR A 6 -12.63 7.11 6.79
CA TYR A 6 -11.84 6.96 8.02
C TYR A 6 -11.19 5.59 8.09
N PRO A 7 -10.01 5.48 8.72
CA PRO A 7 -9.33 4.21 8.86
C PRO A 7 -10.17 3.26 9.71
N GLU A 8 -10.17 2.01 9.30
CA GLU A 8 -10.73 0.92 10.09
C GLU A 8 -9.62 0.35 10.97
N VAL A 9 -9.85 0.39 12.26
CA VAL A 9 -8.91 -0.06 13.28
C VAL A 9 -9.44 -1.32 13.94
N LEU A 10 -8.69 -2.40 13.89
CA LEU A 10 -8.97 -3.58 14.71
C LEU A 10 -8.57 -3.27 16.15
N THR A 11 -9.55 -3.28 17.06
CA THR A 11 -9.28 -3.02 18.48
C THR A 11 -8.58 -4.20 19.13
N VAL A 12 -7.38 -3.97 19.65
CA VAL A 12 -6.58 -4.92 20.44
C VAL A 12 -6.17 -4.27 21.76
N GLY A 13 -5.64 -5.08 22.67
CA GLY A 13 -5.25 -4.64 24.01
C GLY A 13 -4.16 -3.54 24.02
N SER A 14 -4.04 -2.85 25.14
CA SER A 14 -2.97 -1.85 25.35
C SER A 14 -1.58 -2.48 25.25
N GLY A 15 -0.68 -1.85 24.48
CA GLY A 15 0.71 -2.33 24.27
C GLY A 15 0.90 -3.18 23.01
N ALA A 16 -0.09 -3.26 22.12
CA ALA A 16 0.08 -3.90 20.82
C ALA A 16 0.95 -3.05 19.87
N VAL A 17 1.73 -3.72 19.04
CA VAL A 17 2.50 -3.10 17.93
C VAL A 17 1.51 -2.55 16.90
N LYS A 18 1.56 -1.26 16.66
CA LYS A 18 0.68 -0.56 15.71
C LYS A 18 1.23 -0.63 14.29
N VAL A 19 0.44 -1.13 13.37
CA VAL A 19 0.79 -1.22 11.94
C VAL A 19 -0.15 -0.34 11.12
N ALA A 20 0.40 0.62 10.40
CA ALA A 20 -0.34 1.45 9.46
C ALA A 20 -0.14 0.94 8.03
N THR A 21 -1.23 0.57 7.35
CA THR A 21 -1.21 0.26 5.91
C THR A 21 -1.72 1.47 5.12
N VAL A 22 -0.84 2.03 4.29
CA VAL A 22 -1.04 3.29 3.57
C VAL A 22 -1.07 3.01 2.07
N GLY A 23 -2.09 3.52 1.36
CA GLY A 23 -2.19 3.27 -0.08
C GLY A 23 -3.49 3.67 -0.74
N ASP A 24 -3.71 3.11 -1.91
CA ASP A 24 -4.87 3.38 -2.77
C ASP A 24 -5.99 2.32 -2.63
N SER A 25 -6.72 2.02 -3.73
CA SER A 25 -7.79 1.03 -3.76
C SER A 25 -7.34 -0.40 -3.43
N LEU A 26 -6.08 -0.74 -3.71
CA LEU A 26 -5.52 -2.06 -3.41
C LEU A 26 -5.35 -2.24 -1.89
N THR A 27 -4.96 -1.20 -1.18
CA THR A 27 -4.91 -1.19 0.30
C THR A 27 -6.31 -1.09 0.90
N TYR A 28 -7.18 -0.24 0.34
CA TYR A 28 -8.57 -0.13 0.78
C TYR A 28 -9.32 -1.46 0.71
N GLY A 29 -9.07 -2.28 -0.32
CA GLY A 29 -9.81 -3.51 -0.59
C GLY A 29 -11.04 -3.25 -1.47
N TYR A 30 -10.89 -2.42 -2.51
CA TYR A 30 -11.98 -2.08 -3.42
C TYR A 30 -12.52 -3.32 -4.15
N GLY A 31 -13.85 -3.40 -4.25
CA GLY A 31 -14.56 -4.46 -4.97
C GLY A 31 -14.76 -5.76 -4.18
N LEU A 32 -14.24 -5.87 -2.97
CA LEU A 32 -14.49 -7.03 -2.10
C LEU A 32 -15.88 -6.94 -1.46
N GLU A 33 -16.60 -8.06 -1.42
CA GLU A 33 -17.92 -8.14 -0.76
C GLU A 33 -17.78 -8.01 0.76
N ASN A 34 -16.80 -8.71 1.34
CA ASN A 34 -16.47 -8.67 2.77
C ASN A 34 -15.11 -8.02 2.99
N ARG A 35 -15.02 -6.71 2.77
CA ARG A 35 -13.77 -5.98 2.83
C ARG A 35 -13.04 -6.14 4.17
N GLU A 36 -13.76 -6.07 5.30
CA GLU A 36 -13.23 -6.23 6.66
C GLU A 36 -12.66 -7.64 6.96
N LYS A 37 -12.88 -8.59 6.06
CA LYS A 37 -12.34 -9.95 6.15
C LYS A 37 -11.31 -10.22 5.07
N ASP A 38 -11.62 -9.78 3.84
CA ASP A 38 -10.94 -10.24 2.64
C ASP A 38 -9.90 -9.25 2.10
N ALA A 39 -9.85 -8.00 2.60
CA ALA A 39 -8.79 -7.06 2.24
C ALA A 39 -7.48 -7.39 2.98
N TYR A 40 -6.34 -7.24 2.29
CA TYR A 40 -5.04 -7.69 2.81
C TYR A 40 -4.68 -7.11 4.19
N PRO A 41 -5.05 -5.88 4.59
CA PRO A 41 -4.72 -5.39 5.93
C PRO A 41 -5.40 -6.20 7.04
N PHE A 42 -6.63 -6.66 6.83
CA PHE A 42 -7.34 -7.47 7.81
C PHE A 42 -6.82 -8.91 7.86
N ILE A 43 -6.49 -9.50 6.69
CA ILE A 43 -5.81 -10.80 6.62
C ILE A 43 -4.44 -10.74 7.30
N LEU A 44 -3.70 -9.66 7.09
CA LEU A 44 -2.41 -9.42 7.74
C LEU A 44 -2.55 -9.34 9.26
N ALA A 45 -3.59 -8.63 9.76
CA ALA A 45 -3.90 -8.56 11.19
C ALA A 45 -4.17 -9.95 11.80
N GLU A 46 -4.94 -10.79 11.11
CA GLU A 46 -5.21 -12.16 11.53
C GLU A 46 -3.91 -12.99 11.60
N LYS A 47 -3.04 -12.86 10.59
CA LYS A 47 -1.75 -13.57 10.54
C LYS A 47 -0.77 -13.12 11.62
N LEU A 48 -0.72 -11.83 11.90
CA LEU A 48 0.17 -11.26 12.93
C LEU A 48 -0.32 -11.56 14.36
N GLY A 49 -1.64 -11.77 14.52
CA GLY A 49 -2.25 -12.11 15.81
C GLY A 49 -2.43 -10.91 16.75
N SER A 50 -2.89 -11.20 17.96
CA SER A 50 -3.39 -10.21 18.94
C SER A 50 -2.33 -9.25 19.50
N HIS A 51 -1.04 -9.49 19.24
CA HIS A 51 0.03 -8.56 19.62
C HIS A 51 0.19 -7.38 18.64
N TYR A 52 -0.55 -7.38 17.52
CA TYR A 52 -0.48 -6.34 16.50
C TYR A 52 -1.85 -5.71 16.30
N GLN A 53 -1.83 -4.40 16.08
CA GLN A 53 -3.00 -3.61 15.71
C GLN A 53 -2.80 -3.05 14.30
N VAL A 54 -3.45 -3.63 13.29
CA VAL A 54 -3.34 -3.18 11.91
C VAL A 54 -4.47 -2.19 11.60
N SER A 55 -4.10 -1.02 11.09
CA SER A 55 -5.04 0.04 10.68
C SER A 55 -4.95 0.26 9.17
N ASN A 56 -6.10 0.27 8.49
CA ASN A 56 -6.20 0.46 7.06
C ASN A 56 -6.45 1.93 6.71
N TYR A 57 -5.43 2.62 6.20
CA TYR A 57 -5.49 4.01 5.72
C TYR A 57 -5.61 4.10 4.19
N GLY A 58 -5.88 3.00 3.51
CA GLY A 58 -6.11 2.96 2.06
C GLY A 58 -7.33 3.79 1.65
N LEU A 59 -7.27 4.41 0.47
CA LEU A 59 -8.38 5.17 -0.09
C LEU A 59 -8.40 5.04 -1.62
N SER A 60 -9.51 4.54 -2.17
CA SER A 60 -9.62 4.20 -3.59
C SER A 60 -9.39 5.38 -4.52
N GLY A 61 -8.72 5.13 -5.64
CA GLY A 61 -8.49 6.11 -6.71
C GLY A 61 -7.43 7.16 -6.43
N ARG A 62 -6.74 7.07 -5.28
CA ARG A 62 -5.73 8.07 -4.90
C ARG A 62 -4.40 7.80 -5.56
N SER A 63 -3.76 8.89 -5.97
CA SER A 63 -2.41 8.92 -6.54
C SER A 63 -1.43 9.54 -5.55
N LEU A 64 -0.17 9.26 -5.74
CA LEU A 64 0.90 9.92 -4.97
C LEU A 64 1.12 11.35 -5.46
N GLN A 65 1.18 11.53 -6.81
CA GLN A 65 1.56 12.81 -7.41
C GLN A 65 0.55 13.91 -7.11
N SER A 66 1.06 15.02 -6.59
CA SER A 66 0.28 16.20 -6.18
C SER A 66 -0.50 16.87 -7.30
N THR A 67 -0.19 16.57 -8.56
CA THR A 67 -0.88 17.09 -9.77
C THR A 67 -1.95 16.16 -10.31
N ALA A 68 -2.15 14.98 -9.73
CA ALA A 68 -3.27 14.11 -10.07
C ALA A 68 -4.60 14.70 -9.57
N ASP A 69 -5.72 14.16 -10.05
CA ASP A 69 -7.06 14.65 -9.65
C ASP A 69 -7.32 14.44 -8.14
N PHE A 70 -6.78 13.35 -7.58
CA PHE A 70 -7.03 12.95 -6.19
C PHE A 70 -5.72 12.55 -5.49
N PRO A 71 -4.86 13.53 -5.11
CA PRO A 71 -3.62 13.24 -4.39
C PRO A 71 -3.90 12.69 -3.00
N TYR A 72 -3.24 11.60 -2.62
CA TYR A 72 -3.44 10.95 -1.32
C TYR A 72 -3.18 11.91 -0.13
N PHE A 73 -2.16 12.75 -0.24
CA PHE A 73 -1.83 13.69 0.85
C PHE A 73 -2.81 14.87 1.02
N ASN A 74 -3.79 15.00 0.13
CA ASN A 74 -4.90 15.94 0.33
C ASN A 74 -6.06 15.33 1.12
N GLU A 75 -5.96 14.05 1.47
CA GLU A 75 -7.02 13.30 2.12
C GLU A 75 -6.82 13.19 3.63
N LYS A 76 -7.92 13.09 4.34
CA LYS A 76 -7.90 12.90 5.80
C LYS A 76 -7.19 11.61 6.21
N ASN A 77 -7.30 10.54 5.42
CA ASN A 77 -6.63 9.27 5.69
C ASN A 77 -5.11 9.42 5.75
N ALA A 78 -4.52 10.26 4.91
CA ALA A 78 -3.09 10.57 4.97
C ALA A 78 -2.71 11.23 6.29
N GLN A 79 -3.47 12.25 6.72
CA GLN A 79 -3.21 12.90 8.00
C GLN A 79 -3.39 11.94 9.19
N LEU A 80 -4.47 11.15 9.20
CA LEU A 80 -4.72 10.16 10.25
C LEU A 80 -3.63 9.08 10.30
N SER A 81 -3.06 8.70 9.16
CA SER A 81 -1.94 7.75 9.14
C SER A 81 -0.65 8.33 9.73
N LEU A 82 -0.38 9.62 9.49
CA LEU A 82 0.75 10.34 10.11
C LEU A 82 0.55 10.52 11.62
N ASP A 83 -0.69 10.74 12.06
CA ASP A 83 -1.05 10.94 13.48
C ASP A 83 -1.23 9.61 14.25
N SER A 84 -1.06 8.46 13.58
CA SER A 84 -1.36 7.15 14.16
C SER A 84 -0.38 6.68 15.22
N GLU A 85 0.81 7.30 15.28
CA GLU A 85 1.92 6.82 16.12
C GLU A 85 2.21 5.33 15.86
N ALA A 86 2.21 4.93 14.59
CA ALA A 86 2.47 3.56 14.20
C ALA A 86 3.92 3.17 14.52
N ASP A 87 4.12 1.90 14.88
CA ASP A 87 5.44 1.27 15.04
C ASP A 87 5.94 0.70 13.71
N ILE A 88 5.03 0.34 12.82
CA ILE A 88 5.32 -0.17 11.47
C ILE A 88 4.43 0.56 10.46
N VAL A 89 5.01 1.02 9.35
CA VAL A 89 4.27 1.64 8.24
C VAL A 89 4.55 0.90 6.94
N ILE A 90 3.48 0.47 6.26
CA ILE A 90 3.54 -0.25 4.98
C ILE A 90 2.96 0.67 3.90
N ILE A 91 3.77 1.11 2.95
CA ILE A 91 3.40 2.07 1.90
C ILE A 91 3.24 1.36 0.56
N MET A 92 2.00 1.27 0.05
CA MET A 92 1.68 0.70 -1.26
C MET A 92 0.84 1.68 -2.08
N ILE A 93 1.48 2.52 -2.87
CA ILE A 93 0.85 3.53 -3.71
C ILE A 93 1.64 3.72 -5.01
N GLY A 94 0.97 4.22 -6.06
CA GLY A 94 1.62 4.57 -7.32
C GLY A 94 0.94 3.99 -8.56
N SER A 95 0.11 2.95 -8.41
CA SER A 95 -0.60 2.36 -9.55
C SER A 95 -1.43 3.39 -10.31
N ASN A 96 -2.17 4.26 -9.61
CA ASN A 96 -2.98 5.30 -10.23
C ASN A 96 -2.15 6.40 -10.91
N ASP A 97 -0.93 6.61 -10.46
CA ASP A 97 0.02 7.56 -11.04
C ASP A 97 0.46 7.18 -12.45
N SER A 98 0.38 5.88 -12.79
CA SER A 98 0.76 5.36 -14.12
C SER A 98 -0.16 5.84 -15.24
N ARG A 99 -1.28 6.50 -14.95
CA ARG A 99 -2.19 7.07 -15.95
C ARG A 99 -1.49 8.16 -16.75
N ALA A 100 -1.63 8.11 -18.08
CA ALA A 100 -0.94 9.02 -18.99
C ALA A 100 -1.04 10.52 -18.65
N PRO A 101 -2.19 11.08 -18.20
CA PRO A 101 -2.27 12.50 -17.84
C PRO A 101 -1.44 12.88 -16.61
N TYR A 102 -1.15 11.95 -15.72
CA TYR A 102 -0.52 12.22 -14.42
C TYR A 102 0.95 11.86 -14.38
N TRP A 103 1.36 10.83 -15.15
CA TRP A 103 2.71 10.29 -15.05
C TRP A 103 3.78 11.32 -15.35
N ASN A 104 4.56 11.63 -14.35
CA ASN A 104 5.80 12.38 -14.45
C ASN A 104 6.85 11.73 -13.55
N ARG A 105 7.84 11.07 -14.17
CA ARG A 105 8.84 10.27 -13.47
C ARG A 105 9.61 11.07 -12.41
N GLU A 106 10.09 12.26 -12.76
CA GLU A 106 10.90 13.08 -11.84
C GLU A 106 10.08 13.54 -10.62
N ARG A 107 8.82 13.92 -10.86
CA ARG A 107 7.90 14.27 -9.77
C ARG A 107 7.59 13.06 -8.91
N PHE A 108 7.29 11.91 -9.51
CA PHE A 108 6.99 10.69 -8.78
C PHE A 108 8.14 10.31 -7.85
N VAL A 109 9.39 10.27 -8.36
CA VAL A 109 10.59 9.97 -7.55
C VAL A 109 10.71 10.93 -6.36
N ARG A 110 10.61 12.23 -6.62
CA ARG A 110 10.72 13.25 -5.57
C ARG A 110 9.62 13.13 -4.52
N GLU A 111 8.38 12.94 -4.95
CA GLU A 111 7.22 12.91 -4.06
C GLU A 111 7.12 11.57 -3.31
N TYR A 112 7.51 10.45 -3.93
CA TYR A 112 7.58 9.15 -3.25
C TYR A 112 8.65 9.15 -2.15
N LYS A 113 9.84 9.67 -2.48
CA LYS A 113 10.89 9.86 -1.48
C LYS A 113 10.44 10.76 -0.33
N GLY A 114 9.84 11.90 -0.65
CA GLY A 114 9.29 12.82 0.35
C GLY A 114 8.17 12.18 1.20
N MET A 115 7.37 11.28 0.63
CA MET A 115 6.39 10.48 1.37
C MET A 115 7.07 9.56 2.38
N ALA A 116 8.04 8.76 1.94
CA ALA A 116 8.78 7.86 2.82
C ALA A 116 9.46 8.62 3.96
N GLU A 117 10.13 9.75 3.65
CA GLU A 117 10.80 10.60 4.64
C GLU A 117 9.83 11.16 5.69
N ARG A 118 8.57 11.47 5.33
CA ARG A 118 7.56 11.92 6.30
C ARG A 118 7.28 10.83 7.35
N TYR A 119 7.16 9.55 6.94
CA TYR A 119 6.93 8.46 7.87
C TYR A 119 8.17 8.12 8.68
N ILE A 120 9.36 8.07 8.08
CA ILE A 120 10.63 7.85 8.80
C ILE A 120 10.83 8.86 9.94
N ASN A 121 10.43 10.12 9.72
CA ASN A 121 10.64 11.21 10.68
C ASN A 121 9.49 11.39 11.69
N LEU A 122 8.55 10.44 11.78
CA LEU A 122 7.53 10.47 12.83
C LEU A 122 8.16 10.30 14.22
N SER A 123 7.51 10.85 15.24
CA SER A 123 7.97 10.75 16.63
C SER A 123 8.02 9.32 17.15
N SER A 124 7.18 8.44 16.60
CA SER A 124 7.19 6.99 16.90
C SER A 124 8.40 6.25 16.32
N GLN A 125 9.13 6.86 15.38
CA GLN A 125 10.26 6.23 14.67
C GLN A 125 9.92 4.84 14.10
N PRO A 126 8.91 4.74 13.24
CA PRO A 126 8.42 3.46 12.75
C PRO A 126 9.41 2.75 11.83
N ASP A 127 9.33 1.44 11.79
CA ASP A 127 9.88 0.65 10.70
C ASP A 127 9.04 0.89 9.43
N VAL A 128 9.64 1.42 8.38
CA VAL A 128 8.93 1.77 7.14
C VAL A 128 9.26 0.79 6.03
N TYR A 129 8.22 0.16 5.48
CA TYR A 129 8.30 -0.78 4.36
C TYR A 129 7.74 -0.13 3.09
N LEU A 130 8.52 -0.09 2.02
CA LEU A 130 8.06 0.31 0.70
C LEU A 130 7.55 -0.91 -0.05
N VAL A 131 6.42 -0.78 -0.72
CA VAL A 131 5.82 -1.90 -1.45
C VAL A 131 5.70 -1.56 -2.93
N ILE A 132 6.33 -2.38 -3.77
CA ILE A 132 6.09 -2.38 -5.21
C ILE A 132 4.70 -2.97 -5.45
N PRO A 133 3.77 -2.20 -6.10
CA PRO A 133 2.40 -2.65 -6.29
C PRO A 133 2.30 -3.96 -7.07
N PRO A 134 1.18 -4.69 -6.92
CA PRO A 134 0.88 -5.87 -7.73
C PRO A 134 0.90 -5.60 -9.24
N PHE A 135 1.11 -6.66 -10.02
CA PHE A 135 0.95 -6.64 -11.47
C PHE A 135 -0.43 -6.11 -11.89
N VAL A 136 -0.49 -5.40 -13.00
CA VAL A 136 -1.74 -4.89 -13.58
C VAL A 136 -2.05 -5.67 -14.87
N PRO A 137 -2.93 -6.68 -14.84
CA PRO A 137 -3.21 -7.55 -15.99
C PRO A 137 -3.73 -6.82 -17.22
N THR A 138 -4.44 -5.71 -17.02
CA THR A 138 -5.07 -4.97 -18.14
C THR A 138 -4.88 -3.47 -17.97
N SER A 139 -4.90 -2.73 -19.09
CA SER A 139 -4.91 -1.26 -19.09
C SER A 139 -6.27 -0.67 -18.72
N ARG A 140 -7.14 -1.44 -18.09
CA ARG A 140 -8.44 -0.99 -17.61
C ARG A 140 -8.25 0.18 -16.62
N PHE A 141 -9.21 1.06 -16.55
CA PHE A 141 -9.15 2.28 -15.74
C PHE A 141 -8.05 3.28 -16.16
N GLY A 142 -7.46 3.12 -17.35
CA GLY A 142 -6.45 4.03 -17.89
C GLY A 142 -5.05 3.84 -17.31
N LEU A 143 -4.82 2.79 -16.49
CA LEU A 143 -3.49 2.48 -15.98
C LEU A 143 -2.57 2.01 -17.09
N ASN A 144 -1.29 2.35 -16.97
CA ASN A 144 -0.26 1.95 -17.91
C ASN A 144 0.64 0.87 -17.28
N ASN A 145 0.42 -0.37 -17.70
CA ASN A 145 1.21 -1.49 -17.17
C ASN A 145 2.70 -1.38 -17.47
N GLN A 146 3.10 -0.76 -18.59
CA GLN A 146 4.53 -0.58 -18.89
C GLN A 146 5.20 0.32 -17.85
N ILE A 147 4.50 1.35 -17.36
CA ILE A 147 5.00 2.21 -16.28
C ILE A 147 5.08 1.42 -14.97
N VAL A 148 4.04 0.64 -14.64
CA VAL A 148 4.05 -0.20 -13.43
C VAL A 148 5.20 -1.21 -13.49
N GLU A 149 5.37 -1.90 -14.61
CA GLU A 149 6.38 -2.94 -14.80
C GLU A 149 7.80 -2.39 -14.88
N ALA A 150 8.04 -1.39 -15.73
CA ALA A 150 9.39 -0.95 -16.05
C ALA A 150 9.89 0.18 -15.15
N GLU A 151 9.00 1.05 -14.68
CA GLU A 151 9.42 2.25 -13.95
C GLU A 151 9.13 2.16 -12.45
N LEU A 152 7.90 1.85 -12.01
CA LEU A 152 7.57 1.84 -10.58
C LEU A 152 8.44 0.85 -9.80
N GLN A 153 8.67 -0.35 -10.33
CA GLN A 153 9.52 -1.33 -9.67
C GLN A 153 10.94 -0.80 -9.43
N THR A 154 11.55 -0.23 -10.48
CA THR A 154 12.91 0.32 -10.41
C THR A 154 12.97 1.51 -9.46
N ILE A 155 12.04 2.45 -9.57
CA ILE A 155 12.00 3.67 -8.74
C ILE A 155 11.84 3.32 -7.26
N ILE A 156 10.88 2.46 -6.92
CA ILE A 156 10.62 2.11 -5.51
C ILE A 156 11.81 1.35 -4.92
N ALA A 157 12.41 0.44 -5.68
CA ALA A 157 13.62 -0.27 -5.26
C ALA A 157 14.81 0.68 -5.06
N GLU A 158 15.04 1.63 -5.97
CA GLU A 158 16.09 2.64 -5.86
C GLU A 158 15.89 3.55 -4.64
N ILE A 159 14.66 3.97 -4.36
CA ILE A 159 14.33 4.79 -3.18
C ILE A 159 14.55 3.99 -1.90
N GLY A 160 14.15 2.72 -1.86
CA GLY A 160 14.43 1.82 -0.74
C GLY A 160 15.94 1.75 -0.45
N ASN A 161 16.74 1.51 -1.47
CA ASN A 161 18.21 1.48 -1.33
C ASN A 161 18.79 2.84 -0.87
N GLN A 162 18.26 3.96 -1.36
CA GLN A 162 18.75 5.30 -0.98
C GLN A 162 18.42 5.68 0.47
N LEU A 163 17.31 5.18 1.00
CA LEU A 163 16.80 5.48 2.33
C LEU A 163 17.10 4.35 3.35
N ASP A 164 17.76 3.28 2.90
CA ASP A 164 18.02 2.06 3.70
C ASP A 164 16.71 1.45 4.25
N LEU A 165 15.70 1.36 3.38
CA LEU A 165 14.39 0.82 3.71
C LEU A 165 14.14 -0.52 3.03
N PRO A 166 13.48 -1.47 3.71
CA PRO A 166 13.04 -2.72 3.10
C PRO A 166 12.01 -2.48 1.99
N VAL A 167 12.12 -3.26 0.92
CA VAL A 167 11.20 -3.22 -0.23
C VAL A 167 10.55 -4.57 -0.45
N ILE A 168 9.22 -4.60 -0.39
CA ILE A 168 8.41 -5.79 -0.66
C ILE A 168 7.94 -5.75 -2.11
N ASN A 169 8.29 -6.76 -2.91
CA ASN A 169 7.91 -6.80 -4.32
C ASN A 169 6.68 -7.67 -4.55
N LEU A 170 5.49 -7.04 -4.52
CA LEU A 170 4.23 -7.74 -4.81
C LEU A 170 3.99 -7.96 -6.29
N TYR A 171 4.65 -7.20 -7.17
CA TYR A 171 4.60 -7.45 -8.60
C TYR A 171 5.09 -8.86 -8.94
N SER A 172 6.20 -9.28 -8.36
CA SER A 172 6.80 -10.59 -8.65
C SER A 172 5.94 -11.78 -8.26
N VAL A 173 5.14 -11.66 -7.19
CA VAL A 173 4.27 -12.75 -6.71
C VAL A 173 2.88 -12.73 -7.32
N THR A 174 2.55 -11.67 -8.08
CA THR A 174 1.25 -11.54 -8.74
C THR A 174 1.33 -11.55 -10.27
N LYS A 175 2.55 -11.44 -10.84
CA LYS A 175 2.77 -11.48 -12.27
C LYS A 175 2.28 -12.81 -12.86
N ASP A 176 1.58 -12.70 -13.99
CA ASP A 176 1.02 -13.84 -14.74
C ASP A 176 -0.08 -14.63 -14.02
N HIS A 177 -0.59 -14.10 -12.89
CA HIS A 177 -1.67 -14.68 -12.09
C HIS A 177 -2.98 -13.91 -12.25
N ASN A 178 -3.59 -14.00 -13.45
CA ASN A 178 -4.86 -13.30 -13.73
C ASN A 178 -6.01 -13.74 -12.82
N GLU A 179 -5.95 -14.96 -12.27
CA GLU A 179 -6.91 -15.52 -11.32
C GLU A 179 -6.96 -14.78 -9.97
N TYR A 180 -5.98 -13.93 -9.67
CA TYR A 180 -5.96 -13.12 -8.45
C TYR A 180 -6.80 -11.84 -8.54
N TYR A 181 -7.36 -11.55 -9.70
CA TYR A 181 -8.06 -10.29 -9.98
C TYR A 181 -9.54 -10.49 -10.28
N SER A 182 -10.39 -9.57 -9.82
CA SER A 182 -11.82 -9.58 -10.10
C SER A 182 -12.19 -8.81 -11.37
N ASP A 183 -11.47 -7.73 -11.68
CA ASP A 183 -11.79 -6.82 -12.78
C ASP A 183 -10.58 -6.47 -13.66
N GLY A 184 -9.45 -7.15 -13.45
CA GLY A 184 -8.20 -6.92 -14.17
C GLY A 184 -7.31 -5.82 -13.55
N LEU A 185 -7.67 -5.34 -12.35
CA LEU A 185 -6.86 -4.43 -11.54
C LEU A 185 -6.97 -4.78 -10.04
N HIS A 186 -8.20 -4.86 -9.54
CA HIS A 186 -8.44 -5.06 -8.12
C HIS A 186 -8.38 -6.54 -7.77
N LEU A 187 -7.67 -6.83 -6.70
CA LEU A 187 -7.47 -8.19 -6.21
C LEU A 187 -8.76 -8.77 -5.62
N ASN A 188 -9.07 -10.00 -5.99
CA ASN A 188 -10.11 -10.78 -5.34
C ASN A 188 -9.63 -11.33 -3.98
N PRO A 189 -10.45 -12.07 -3.20
CA PRO A 189 -10.02 -12.61 -1.91
C PRO A 189 -8.74 -13.46 -1.98
N LEU A 190 -8.55 -14.26 -3.04
CA LEU A 190 -7.34 -15.06 -3.23
C LEU A 190 -6.10 -14.18 -3.43
N GLY A 191 -6.17 -13.17 -4.30
CA GLY A 191 -5.08 -12.24 -4.52
C GLY A 191 -4.71 -11.45 -3.25
N ASN A 192 -5.71 -11.04 -2.47
CA ASN A 192 -5.48 -10.39 -1.17
C ASN A 192 -4.78 -11.32 -0.16
N GLN A 193 -5.12 -12.62 -0.14
CA GLN A 193 -4.42 -13.61 0.70
C GLN A 193 -2.96 -13.78 0.30
N VAL A 194 -2.67 -13.79 -1.01
CA VAL A 194 -1.30 -13.91 -1.53
C VAL A 194 -0.45 -12.72 -1.09
N ILE A 195 -0.93 -11.49 -1.34
CA ILE A 195 -0.15 -10.30 -0.97
C ILE A 195 -0.03 -10.11 0.55
N ALA A 196 -1.07 -10.44 1.33
CA ALA A 196 -0.99 -10.43 2.78
C ALA A 196 0.04 -11.42 3.31
N SER A 197 0.15 -12.61 2.70
CA SER A 197 1.13 -13.63 3.08
C SER A 197 2.55 -13.20 2.74
N GLU A 198 2.76 -12.54 1.61
CA GLU A 198 4.07 -12.03 1.22
C GLU A 198 4.51 -10.89 2.16
N ILE A 199 3.62 -9.94 2.47
CA ILE A 199 3.90 -8.87 3.44
C ILE A 199 4.22 -9.47 4.82
N TYR A 200 3.40 -10.40 5.30
CA TYR A 200 3.64 -11.10 6.58
C TYR A 200 5.02 -11.74 6.64
N ARG A 201 5.44 -12.44 5.58
CA ARG A 201 6.73 -13.10 5.50
C ARG A 201 7.90 -12.12 5.67
N HIS A 202 7.79 -10.92 5.09
CA HIS A 202 8.80 -9.88 5.25
C HIS A 202 8.84 -9.34 6.68
N LEU A 203 7.69 -9.04 7.29
CA LEU A 203 7.62 -8.51 8.65
C LEU A 203 8.20 -9.48 9.68
N VAL A 204 7.90 -10.79 9.58
CA VAL A 204 8.37 -11.76 10.59
C VAL A 204 9.83 -12.19 10.40
N ASN A 205 10.37 -12.12 9.17
CA ASN A 205 11.76 -12.48 8.93
C ASN A 205 12.76 -11.40 9.40
N GLU A 206 12.29 -10.17 9.63
CA GLU A 206 13.13 -9.07 10.16
C GLU A 206 13.04 -8.96 11.70
N ILE A 207 12.07 -9.65 12.32
CA ILE A 207 11.89 -9.67 13.78
C ILE A 207 12.73 -10.79 14.44
N VAL A 208 13.30 -11.71 13.64
CA VAL A 208 14.17 -12.82 14.09
C VAL A 208 15.64 -12.50 13.81
#